data_b0ddb747a088e74b7fda291f636dbee5
#
_entry.id   b0ddb747a088e74b7fda291f636dbee5
#
_cell.length_a   1.000
_cell.length_b   1.000
_cell.length_c   1.000
_cell.angle_alpha   90.00
_cell.angle_beta   90.00
_cell.angle_gamma   90.00
#
_symmetry.space_group_name_H-M   'P 1'
#
loop_
_entity.id
_entity.type
_entity.pdbx_description
1 polymer ?
#
loop_
_entity_poly.entity_id
_entity_poly.type
_entity_poly.pdbx_seq_one_letter_code
_entity_poly.pdbx_strand_id
1 'polypeptide(L)'
;MTETLQRSGAQGRSKLLPALQLGPITVDTPVVLAPMAGITNTAFRRLCREYGGGLYVNEMVTARALVERRPESLRIIRHEPDEVPRSVQLYSVDPVTTGHAVRMLVEEDRADHIDLNFGCPVPKVTRKGGGAALPWKIRLFESIVATTVRQASEANIPVTVKMRKGVDEDHLTYLEAGRVARDSGVAAVALHGRTARQHYSGQADWDAIKRLRDSLTDIPVLGNGDIWSAEDAVAMVEQTGVDGVVVGRGCQGRPWLFGDLQAAFEGREDRHRPGLPMVINTLLRHAEMLIPYFDGDERKAMQDIRKHVAWYFKGYPIGGTLRTRLVTVESMSQLQDLLGQLDQSIGYPGEAAEGPRGRAGSAKKVHLPQDWLESKDLNDDQRDMIKAAEVDISGG
;
A
#
# COMPACT_ATOMS: atom_id res chain seq x y z
N MET A 1 -22.13 -31.36 -44.46
CA MET A 1 -22.95 -30.63 -43.53
C MET A 1 -22.02 -29.97 -42.52
N THR A 2 -21.76 -28.68 -42.68
CA THR A 2 -20.80 -27.91 -41.88
C THR A 2 -21.62 -27.19 -40.82
N GLU A 3 -21.57 -27.61 -39.56
CA GLU A 3 -22.17 -26.93 -38.46
C GLU A 3 -21.38 -25.69 -38.08
N THR A 4 -22.00 -24.55 -38.32
CA THR A 4 -21.49 -23.24 -37.95
C THR A 4 -21.77 -23.03 -36.48
N LEU A 5 -20.75 -23.16 -35.63
CA LEU A 5 -20.79 -22.75 -34.22
C LEU A 5 -21.00 -21.24 -34.16
N GLN A 6 -22.22 -20.83 -33.84
CA GLN A 6 -22.53 -19.45 -33.47
C GLN A 6 -21.79 -19.14 -32.15
N ARG A 7 -20.76 -18.31 -32.20
CA ARG A 7 -20.23 -17.63 -31.02
C ARG A 7 -21.31 -16.65 -30.52
N SER A 8 -21.94 -16.97 -29.40
CA SER A 8 -22.78 -16.02 -28.68
C SER A 8 -21.90 -14.87 -28.24
N GLY A 9 -22.20 -13.66 -28.77
CA GLY A 9 -21.50 -12.45 -28.41
C GLY A 9 -21.67 -12.17 -26.92
N ALA A 10 -20.61 -12.29 -26.15
CA ALA A 10 -20.54 -11.72 -24.82
C ALA A 10 -20.69 -10.20 -24.98
N GLN A 11 -21.86 -9.67 -24.65
CA GLN A 11 -22.05 -8.24 -24.46
C GLN A 11 -21.13 -7.84 -23.29
N GLY A 12 -19.94 -7.27 -23.60
CA GLY A 12 -19.03 -6.75 -22.59
C GLY A 12 -19.75 -5.71 -21.74
N ARG A 13 -19.86 -5.94 -20.45
CA ARG A 13 -20.26 -4.90 -19.51
C ARG A 13 -19.30 -3.72 -19.68
N SER A 14 -19.79 -2.48 -19.55
CA SER A 14 -18.93 -1.30 -19.59
C SER A 14 -17.93 -1.35 -18.44
N LYS A 15 -16.75 -0.74 -18.63
CA LYS A 15 -15.77 -0.55 -17.55
C LYS A 15 -16.44 0.08 -16.33
N LEU A 16 -16.11 -0.37 -15.13
CA LEU A 16 -16.64 0.14 -13.87
C LEU A 16 -16.27 1.61 -13.66
N LEU A 17 -15.02 1.95 -13.95
CA LEU A 17 -14.47 3.30 -13.87
C LEU A 17 -13.60 3.59 -15.10
N PRO A 18 -13.43 4.88 -15.48
CA PRO A 18 -12.40 5.29 -16.42
C PRO A 18 -11.00 5.06 -15.85
N ALA A 19 -9.97 5.17 -16.70
CA ALA A 19 -8.58 5.17 -16.24
C ALA A 19 -8.33 6.33 -15.25
N LEU A 20 -7.58 6.06 -14.18
CA LEU A 20 -7.22 7.05 -13.18
C LEU A 20 -6.10 7.95 -13.73
N GLN A 21 -6.33 9.27 -13.70
CA GLN A 21 -5.35 10.26 -14.09
C GLN A 21 -4.65 10.84 -12.86
N LEU A 22 -3.33 10.73 -12.81
CA LEU A 22 -2.47 11.31 -11.78
C LEU A 22 -1.46 12.24 -12.46
N GLY A 23 -1.84 13.48 -12.72
CA GLY A 23 -1.02 14.37 -13.55
C GLY A 23 -0.75 13.73 -14.93
N PRO A 24 0.52 13.53 -15.32
CA PRO A 24 0.87 12.92 -16.60
C PRO A 24 0.70 11.39 -16.62
N ILE A 25 0.48 10.76 -15.48
CA ILE A 25 0.37 9.30 -15.38
C ILE A 25 -1.07 8.86 -15.58
N THR A 26 -1.27 7.91 -16.50
CA THR A 26 -2.53 7.20 -16.68
C THR A 26 -2.42 5.80 -16.08
N VAL A 27 -3.32 5.47 -15.15
CA VAL A 27 -3.45 4.12 -14.56
C VAL A 27 -4.71 3.48 -15.13
N ASP A 28 -4.55 2.59 -16.10
CA ASP A 28 -5.66 2.00 -16.87
C ASP A 28 -6.67 1.25 -16.01
N THR A 29 -6.19 0.54 -15.00
CA THR A 29 -7.02 -0.05 -13.95
C THR A 29 -6.87 0.79 -12.69
N PRO A 30 -7.91 1.50 -12.21
CA PRO A 30 -7.82 2.44 -11.09
C PRO A 30 -7.70 1.72 -9.73
N VAL A 31 -6.67 0.89 -9.63
CA VAL A 31 -6.29 0.08 -8.46
C VAL A 31 -4.87 0.41 -8.06
N VAL A 32 -4.65 0.67 -6.78
CA VAL A 32 -3.33 0.99 -6.22
C VAL A 32 -2.94 -0.07 -5.19
N LEU A 33 -1.75 -0.63 -5.29
CA LEU A 33 -1.17 -1.42 -4.21
C LEU A 33 -0.77 -0.49 -3.06
N ALA A 34 -1.38 -0.70 -1.89
CA ALA A 34 -1.04 0.07 -0.70
C ALA A 34 0.41 -0.16 -0.27
N PRO A 35 1.16 0.88 0.08
CA PRO A 35 2.47 0.74 0.69
C PRO A 35 2.38 -0.01 2.03
N MET A 36 3.11 -1.11 2.16
CA MET A 36 3.11 -1.95 3.36
C MET A 36 4.55 -2.30 3.75
N ALA A 37 5.00 -1.78 4.89
CA ALA A 37 6.35 -1.97 5.41
C ALA A 37 6.70 -3.46 5.54
N GLY A 38 7.84 -3.85 5.00
CA GLY A 38 8.32 -5.22 4.93
C GLY A 38 7.53 -6.12 3.96
N ILE A 39 6.68 -5.60 3.09
CA ILE A 39 5.85 -6.40 2.18
C ILE A 39 5.96 -5.93 0.74
N THR A 40 5.78 -4.63 0.48
CA THR A 40 5.72 -4.09 -0.89
C THR A 40 7.11 -3.75 -1.46
N ASN A 41 8.07 -4.67 -1.24
CA ASN A 41 9.38 -4.66 -1.91
C ASN A 41 9.24 -5.00 -3.40
N THR A 42 10.34 -4.91 -4.16
CA THR A 42 10.33 -5.16 -5.62
C THR A 42 9.76 -6.54 -5.97
N ALA A 43 10.11 -7.58 -5.19
CA ALA A 43 9.65 -8.94 -5.43
C ALA A 43 8.12 -9.07 -5.37
N PHE A 44 7.50 -8.52 -4.32
CA PHE A 44 6.05 -8.61 -4.16
C PHE A 44 5.31 -7.71 -5.17
N ARG A 45 5.81 -6.50 -5.44
CA ARG A 45 5.23 -5.61 -6.47
C ARG A 45 5.27 -6.27 -7.84
N ARG A 46 6.40 -6.90 -8.22
CA ARG A 46 6.52 -7.63 -9.47
C ARG A 46 5.49 -8.75 -9.59
N LEU A 47 5.35 -9.58 -8.54
CA LEU A 47 4.31 -10.62 -8.53
C LEU A 47 2.90 -10.05 -8.73
N CYS A 48 2.57 -8.94 -8.09
CA CYS A 48 1.27 -8.31 -8.28
C CYS A 48 1.09 -7.78 -9.71
N ARG A 49 2.12 -7.14 -10.30
CA ARG A 49 2.09 -6.62 -11.68
C ARG A 49 1.92 -7.71 -12.73
N GLU A 50 2.44 -8.90 -12.49
CA GLU A 50 2.30 -10.03 -13.42
C GLU A 50 0.86 -10.52 -13.57
N TYR A 51 0.00 -10.25 -12.58
CA TYR A 51 -1.40 -10.64 -12.61
C TYR A 51 -2.33 -9.55 -13.14
N GLY A 52 -2.06 -8.28 -12.89
CA GLY A 52 -2.96 -7.23 -13.31
C GLY A 52 -2.33 -5.84 -13.37
N GLY A 53 -3.03 -4.93 -14.05
CA GLY A 53 -2.67 -3.51 -14.09
C GLY A 53 -2.96 -2.78 -12.79
N GLY A 54 -2.33 -1.62 -12.61
CA GLY A 54 -2.50 -0.76 -11.45
C GLY A 54 -1.27 0.09 -11.18
N LEU A 55 -1.32 0.86 -10.08
CA LEU A 55 -0.16 1.58 -9.56
C LEU A 55 0.40 0.83 -8.34
N TYR A 56 1.70 0.57 -8.34
CA TYR A 56 2.35 -0.25 -7.31
C TYR A 56 3.29 0.60 -6.48
N VAL A 57 2.83 1.03 -5.29
CA VAL A 57 3.60 1.91 -4.40
C VAL A 57 4.56 1.07 -3.54
N ASN A 58 5.82 1.50 -3.43
CA ASN A 58 6.80 0.83 -2.59
C ASN A 58 6.50 0.98 -1.08
N GLU A 59 7.32 0.36 -0.23
CA GLU A 59 7.30 0.58 1.20
C GLU A 59 7.63 2.03 1.52
N MET A 60 7.08 2.56 2.63
CA MET A 60 7.43 3.91 3.05
C MET A 60 8.91 3.99 3.44
N VAL A 61 9.57 5.05 3.00
CA VAL A 61 10.93 5.40 3.38
C VAL A 61 10.95 6.75 4.09
N THR A 62 11.78 6.90 5.14
CA THR A 62 11.93 8.20 5.78
C THR A 62 12.73 9.14 4.90
N ALA A 63 12.26 10.38 4.74
CA ALA A 63 12.96 11.39 3.95
C ALA A 63 14.40 11.59 4.45
N ARG A 64 14.60 11.62 5.75
CA ARG A 64 15.93 11.77 6.37
C ARG A 64 16.88 10.64 6.01
N ALA A 65 16.46 9.36 6.17
CA ALA A 65 17.32 8.23 5.85
C ALA A 65 17.64 8.15 4.34
N LEU A 66 16.74 8.64 3.50
CA LEU A 66 16.97 8.74 2.07
C LEU A 66 18.02 9.82 1.74
N VAL A 67 17.91 11.01 2.32
CA VAL A 67 18.90 12.11 2.17
C VAL A 67 20.28 11.67 2.67
N GLU A 68 20.34 10.91 3.76
CA GLU A 68 21.58 10.33 4.28
C GLU A 68 22.09 9.11 3.49
N ARG A 69 21.39 8.73 2.42
CA ARG A 69 21.76 7.60 1.54
C ARG A 69 21.95 6.29 2.27
N ARG A 70 21.09 6.02 3.27
CA ARG A 70 21.14 4.75 4.00
C ARG A 70 20.93 3.59 3.04
N PRO A 71 21.78 2.54 3.09
CA PRO A 71 21.69 1.42 2.15
C PRO A 71 20.30 0.77 2.12
N GLU A 72 19.64 0.66 3.29
CA GLU A 72 18.29 0.13 3.39
C GLU A 72 17.25 1.02 2.68
N SER A 73 17.32 2.34 2.88
CA SER A 73 16.42 3.30 2.21
C SER A 73 16.62 3.29 0.69
N LEU A 74 17.87 3.21 0.22
CA LEU A 74 18.18 3.07 -1.19
C LEU A 74 17.67 1.74 -1.77
N ARG A 75 17.70 0.65 -0.99
CA ARG A 75 17.12 -0.63 -1.38
C ARG A 75 15.59 -0.56 -1.49
N ILE A 76 14.92 0.09 -0.51
CA ILE A 76 13.46 0.23 -0.48
C ILE A 76 12.94 0.95 -1.74
N ILE A 77 13.64 2.00 -2.19
CA ILE A 77 13.24 2.77 -3.38
C ILE A 77 13.71 2.15 -4.71
N ARG A 78 14.29 0.95 -4.70
CA ARG A 78 14.60 0.25 -5.94
C ARG A 78 13.32 -0.12 -6.68
N HIS A 79 13.39 -0.03 -8.00
CA HIS A 79 12.38 -0.52 -8.94
C HIS A 79 13.03 -1.46 -9.93
N GLU A 80 12.26 -2.44 -10.41
CA GLU A 80 12.70 -3.28 -11.53
C GLU A 80 12.77 -2.41 -12.82
N PRO A 81 13.63 -2.76 -13.80
CA PRO A 81 13.75 -1.98 -15.03
C PRO A 81 12.46 -1.83 -15.83
N ASP A 82 11.53 -2.79 -15.67
CA ASP A 82 10.22 -2.84 -16.32
C ASP A 82 9.09 -2.29 -15.41
N GLU A 83 9.41 -1.77 -14.24
CA GLU A 83 8.43 -1.19 -13.31
C GLU A 83 8.19 0.28 -13.61
N VAL A 84 7.13 0.54 -14.39
CA VAL A 84 6.69 1.89 -14.77
C VAL A 84 5.19 2.02 -14.48
N PRO A 85 4.75 3.09 -13.80
CA PRO A 85 5.55 4.16 -13.18
C PRO A 85 6.25 3.71 -11.89
N ARG A 86 7.43 4.28 -11.60
CA ARG A 86 8.18 4.09 -10.37
C ARG A 86 7.57 4.93 -9.26
N SER A 87 6.88 4.30 -8.32
CA SER A 87 6.13 4.98 -7.26
C SER A 87 6.82 4.88 -5.92
N VAL A 88 7.22 6.02 -5.34
CA VAL A 88 7.94 6.11 -4.06
C VAL A 88 7.07 6.73 -2.99
N GLN A 89 6.89 6.03 -1.84
CA GLN A 89 6.24 6.63 -0.69
C GLN A 89 7.25 7.19 0.31
N LEU A 90 7.15 8.51 0.56
CA LEU A 90 7.94 9.21 1.57
C LEU A 90 7.17 9.38 2.88
N TYR A 91 7.92 9.32 3.97
CA TYR A 91 7.47 9.71 5.31
C TYR A 91 8.44 10.75 5.88
N SER A 92 7.90 11.84 6.43
CA SER A 92 8.68 12.88 7.10
C SER A 92 7.82 13.64 8.11
N VAL A 93 8.48 14.38 9.00
CA VAL A 93 7.88 15.35 9.90
C VAL A 93 8.48 16.77 9.71
N ASP A 94 9.41 16.92 8.76
CA ASP A 94 10.08 18.18 8.47
C ASP A 94 10.00 18.54 6.97
N PRO A 95 9.45 19.72 6.62
CA PRO A 95 9.33 20.13 5.22
C PRO A 95 10.68 20.35 4.52
N VAL A 96 11.72 20.74 5.24
CA VAL A 96 13.05 20.99 4.64
C VAL A 96 13.68 19.68 4.20
N THR A 97 13.73 18.70 5.09
CA THR A 97 14.25 17.37 4.80
C THR A 97 13.41 16.68 3.71
N THR A 98 12.07 16.86 3.74
CA THR A 98 11.21 16.36 2.67
C THR A 98 11.61 16.95 1.31
N GLY A 99 11.80 18.26 1.25
CA GLY A 99 12.25 18.94 0.03
C GLY A 99 13.57 18.40 -0.50
N HIS A 100 14.54 18.14 0.37
CA HIS A 100 15.83 17.54 -0.03
C HIS A 100 15.65 16.10 -0.57
N ALA A 101 14.81 15.29 0.08
CA ALA A 101 14.55 13.94 -0.38
C ALA A 101 13.87 13.92 -1.75
N VAL A 102 12.86 14.78 -1.97
CA VAL A 102 12.18 14.90 -3.25
C VAL A 102 13.14 15.37 -4.35
N ARG A 103 13.97 16.38 -4.06
CA ARG A 103 15.00 16.85 -5.01
C ARG A 103 15.96 15.74 -5.40
N MET A 104 16.43 14.94 -4.45
CA MET A 104 17.27 13.77 -4.72
C MET A 104 16.57 12.77 -5.65
N LEU A 105 15.27 12.49 -5.43
CA LEU A 105 14.51 11.59 -6.30
C LEU A 105 14.38 12.13 -7.72
N VAL A 106 14.18 13.43 -7.86
CA VAL A 106 14.10 14.15 -9.16
C VAL A 106 15.44 14.16 -9.88
N GLU A 107 16.50 14.66 -9.23
CA GLU A 107 17.83 14.82 -9.83
C GLU A 107 18.48 13.48 -10.23
N GLU A 108 18.19 12.40 -9.48
CA GLU A 108 18.72 11.06 -9.76
C GLU A 108 17.78 10.21 -10.60
N ASP A 109 16.68 10.76 -11.11
CA ASP A 109 15.67 10.04 -11.90
C ASP A 109 15.21 8.73 -11.23
N ARG A 110 14.77 8.81 -9.95
CA ARG A 110 14.41 7.63 -9.16
C ARG A 110 12.92 7.42 -8.97
N ALA A 111 12.07 8.35 -9.37
CA ALA A 111 10.64 8.27 -9.20
C ALA A 111 9.88 8.94 -10.34
N ASP A 112 8.78 8.33 -10.76
CA ASP A 112 7.79 8.89 -11.68
C ASP A 112 6.57 9.40 -10.92
N HIS A 113 6.38 8.93 -9.67
CA HIS A 113 5.29 9.29 -8.77
C HIS A 113 5.78 9.31 -7.32
N ILE A 114 5.33 10.30 -6.54
CA ILE A 114 5.63 10.41 -5.11
C ILE A 114 4.33 10.37 -4.33
N ASP A 115 4.25 9.47 -3.35
CA ASP A 115 3.15 9.40 -2.38
C ASP A 115 3.61 9.82 -0.99
N LEU A 116 2.81 10.60 -0.27
CA LEU A 116 3.12 11.04 1.10
C LEU A 116 2.33 10.25 2.13
N ASN A 117 3.03 9.70 3.12
CA ASN A 117 2.44 8.90 4.18
C ASN A 117 1.95 9.74 5.35
N PHE A 118 0.63 9.87 5.45
CA PHE A 118 -0.06 10.44 6.61
C PHE A 118 -1.07 9.46 7.22
N GLY A 119 -0.82 8.15 7.05
CA GLY A 119 -1.72 7.10 7.52
C GLY A 119 -1.08 6.06 8.44
N CYS A 120 0.23 6.05 8.64
CA CYS A 120 0.92 5.06 9.48
C CYS A 120 0.54 5.26 10.96
N PRO A 121 -0.07 4.25 11.65
CA PRO A 121 -0.52 4.39 13.04
C PRO A 121 0.48 3.84 14.06
N VAL A 122 1.64 3.32 13.61
CA VAL A 122 2.56 2.62 14.52
C VAL A 122 3.23 3.59 15.50
N PRO A 123 3.45 3.18 16.77
CA PRO A 123 4.00 4.06 17.81
C PRO A 123 5.35 4.69 17.45
N LYS A 124 6.20 3.96 16.72
CA LYS A 124 7.51 4.45 16.26
C LYS A 124 7.40 5.71 15.39
N VAL A 125 6.27 5.86 14.66
CA VAL A 125 5.96 6.97 13.77
C VAL A 125 5.18 8.06 14.51
N THR A 126 4.10 7.67 15.21
CA THR A 126 3.19 8.65 15.84
C THR A 126 3.78 9.35 17.06
N ARG A 127 4.71 8.71 17.80
CA ARG A 127 5.45 9.38 18.89
C ARG A 127 6.31 10.56 18.43
N LYS A 128 6.70 10.55 17.15
CA LYS A 128 7.44 11.64 16.51
C LYS A 128 6.51 12.68 15.86
N GLY A 129 5.22 12.59 16.07
CA GLY A 129 4.22 13.46 15.45
C GLY A 129 3.93 13.16 13.98
N GLY A 130 4.41 12.04 13.46
CA GLY A 130 4.29 11.69 12.04
C GLY A 130 3.15 10.74 11.71
N GLY A 131 3.08 10.33 10.45
CA GLY A 131 2.05 9.42 9.95
C GLY A 131 0.63 9.93 10.26
N ALA A 132 -0.21 9.09 10.85
CA ALA A 132 -1.61 9.44 11.14
C ALA A 132 -1.79 10.56 12.21
N ALA A 133 -0.73 10.92 12.94
CA ALA A 133 -0.76 12.01 13.92
C ALA A 133 -0.56 13.39 13.27
N LEU A 134 0.15 13.45 12.15
CA LEU A 134 0.64 14.70 11.56
C LEU A 134 -0.47 15.60 11.00
N PRO A 135 -1.54 15.09 10.33
CA PRO A 135 -2.59 15.95 9.79
C PRO A 135 -3.36 16.78 10.85
N TRP A 136 -3.25 16.43 12.13
CA TRP A 136 -3.77 17.26 13.21
C TRP A 136 -3.05 18.62 13.30
N LYS A 137 -1.75 18.66 13.01
CA LYS A 137 -0.94 19.88 12.90
C LYS A 137 -1.02 20.42 11.46
N ILE A 138 -2.17 20.99 11.14
CA ILE A 138 -2.57 21.28 9.75
C ILE A 138 -1.57 22.17 8.99
N ARG A 139 -0.95 23.15 9.63
CA ARG A 139 0.06 24.02 8.99
C ARG A 139 1.36 23.29 8.67
N LEU A 140 1.76 22.34 9.54
CA LEU A 140 2.91 21.47 9.27
C LEU A 140 2.61 20.53 8.12
N PHE A 141 1.41 19.94 8.11
CA PHE A 141 0.93 19.11 7.01
C PHE A 141 0.97 19.86 5.68
N GLU A 142 0.38 21.06 5.62
CA GLU A 142 0.40 21.93 4.45
C GLU A 142 1.84 22.22 3.98
N SER A 143 2.72 22.60 4.90
CA SER A 143 4.12 22.94 4.57
C SER A 143 4.86 21.75 3.95
N ILE A 144 4.67 20.53 4.44
CA ILE A 144 5.27 19.30 3.88
C ILE A 144 4.70 19.02 2.50
N VAL A 145 3.36 19.04 2.35
CA VAL A 145 2.70 18.75 1.08
C VAL A 145 3.09 19.76 0.02
N ALA A 146 2.97 21.07 0.32
CA ALA A 146 3.30 22.14 -0.61
C ALA A 146 4.79 22.12 -1.02
N THR A 147 5.70 21.80 -0.08
CA THR A 147 7.13 21.67 -0.40
C THR A 147 7.38 20.48 -1.33
N THR A 148 6.72 19.34 -1.09
CA THR A 148 6.82 18.16 -1.95
C THR A 148 6.33 18.46 -3.36
N VAL A 149 5.12 19.02 -3.48
CA VAL A 149 4.53 19.38 -4.79
C VAL A 149 5.42 20.34 -5.55
N ARG A 150 5.91 21.40 -4.91
CA ARG A 150 6.79 22.37 -5.55
C ARG A 150 8.08 21.74 -6.11
N GLN A 151 8.75 20.87 -5.32
CA GLN A 151 9.99 20.23 -5.78
C GLN A 151 9.74 19.18 -6.86
N ALA A 152 8.64 18.42 -6.76
CA ALA A 152 8.28 17.38 -7.72
C ALA A 152 7.81 17.97 -9.06
N SER A 153 7.18 19.17 -9.05
CA SER A 153 6.69 19.86 -10.24
C SER A 153 7.80 20.27 -11.21
N GLU A 154 9.02 20.45 -10.73
CA GLU A 154 10.19 20.77 -11.57
C GLU A 154 10.47 19.68 -12.62
N ALA A 155 10.10 18.42 -12.32
CA ALA A 155 10.20 17.28 -13.22
C ALA A 155 8.85 16.74 -13.69
N ASN A 156 7.75 17.49 -13.47
CA ASN A 156 6.39 17.05 -13.77
C ASN A 156 5.98 15.72 -13.08
N ILE A 157 6.53 15.45 -11.90
CA ILE A 157 6.22 14.25 -11.10
C ILE A 157 4.97 14.53 -10.25
N PRO A 158 3.88 13.75 -10.42
CA PRO A 158 2.68 13.93 -9.61
C PRO A 158 2.90 13.48 -8.16
N VAL A 159 2.27 14.19 -7.23
CA VAL A 159 2.29 13.89 -5.80
C VAL A 159 0.90 13.45 -5.36
N THR A 160 0.82 12.38 -4.59
CA THR A 160 -0.41 11.95 -3.91
C THR A 160 -0.24 11.94 -2.39
N VAL A 161 -1.36 11.91 -1.68
CA VAL A 161 -1.39 11.83 -0.22
C VAL A 161 -2.21 10.62 0.19
N LYS A 162 -1.62 9.76 1.05
CA LYS A 162 -2.36 8.66 1.68
C LYS A 162 -2.52 8.92 3.18
N MET A 163 -3.77 8.98 3.65
CA MET A 163 -4.08 9.31 5.04
C MET A 163 -5.11 8.36 5.68
N ARG A 164 -5.29 8.49 6.98
CA ARG A 164 -6.40 7.93 7.75
C ARG A 164 -7.43 9.02 8.07
N LYS A 165 -8.62 8.61 8.55
CA LYS A 165 -9.68 9.58 8.89
C LYS A 165 -9.36 10.49 10.07
N GLY A 166 -8.35 10.15 10.90
CA GLY A 166 -7.88 10.93 12.01
C GLY A 166 -7.07 10.12 13.01
N VAL A 167 -6.79 10.72 14.17
CA VAL A 167 -6.10 10.07 15.30
C VAL A 167 -7.06 9.11 16.01
N ASP A 168 -8.21 9.59 16.38
CA ASP A 168 -9.34 8.88 16.97
C ASP A 168 -10.67 9.54 16.53
N GLU A 169 -11.81 9.15 17.11
CA GLU A 169 -13.11 9.66 16.68
C GLU A 169 -13.35 11.13 17.11
N ASP A 170 -12.65 11.60 18.15
CA ASP A 170 -12.74 12.99 18.61
C ASP A 170 -11.79 13.92 17.84
N HIS A 171 -10.77 13.34 17.16
CA HIS A 171 -9.73 14.09 16.45
C HIS A 171 -9.66 13.63 14.97
N LEU A 172 -10.76 13.85 14.26
CA LEU A 172 -10.86 13.57 12.82
C LEU A 172 -10.19 14.69 12.03
N THR A 173 -9.42 14.32 10.99
CA THR A 173 -8.61 15.25 10.20
C THR A 173 -8.91 15.19 8.71
N TYR A 174 -9.51 14.11 8.21
CA TYR A 174 -9.54 13.78 6.79
C TYR A 174 -10.19 14.82 5.87
N LEU A 175 -11.25 15.51 6.30
CA LEU A 175 -11.90 16.53 5.48
C LEU A 175 -11.06 17.80 5.34
N GLU A 176 -10.46 18.27 6.44
CA GLU A 176 -9.60 19.44 6.44
C GLU A 176 -8.28 19.14 5.72
N ALA A 177 -7.62 18.04 6.07
CA ALA A 177 -6.38 17.61 5.43
C ALA A 177 -6.56 17.31 3.94
N GLY A 178 -7.70 16.73 3.54
CA GLY A 178 -8.01 16.50 2.13
C GLY A 178 -8.10 17.80 1.33
N ARG A 179 -8.80 18.81 1.86
CA ARG A 179 -8.86 20.15 1.23
C ARG A 179 -7.51 20.82 1.14
N VAL A 180 -6.75 20.82 2.24
CA VAL A 180 -5.40 21.40 2.25
C VAL A 180 -4.46 20.69 1.26
N ALA A 181 -4.54 19.37 1.16
CA ALA A 181 -3.77 18.60 0.18
C ALA A 181 -4.13 19.00 -1.26
N ARG A 182 -5.42 19.08 -1.59
CA ARG A 182 -5.91 19.57 -2.89
C ARG A 182 -5.40 20.97 -3.19
N ASP A 183 -5.56 21.90 -2.25
CA ASP A 183 -5.18 23.30 -2.41
C ASP A 183 -3.65 23.46 -2.54
N SER A 184 -2.89 22.50 -2.02
CA SER A 184 -1.44 22.39 -2.22
C SER A 184 -1.03 21.79 -3.56
N GLY A 185 -1.97 21.31 -4.38
CA GLY A 185 -1.73 20.83 -5.74
C GLY A 185 -1.41 19.34 -5.86
N VAL A 186 -1.87 18.49 -4.94
CA VAL A 186 -1.70 17.04 -5.09
C VAL A 186 -2.57 16.50 -6.23
N ALA A 187 -2.09 15.44 -6.89
CA ALA A 187 -2.78 14.79 -7.99
C ALA A 187 -3.94 13.88 -7.53
N ALA A 188 -3.92 13.37 -6.30
CA ALA A 188 -5.01 12.58 -5.70
C ALA A 188 -4.83 12.45 -4.18
N VAL A 189 -5.91 12.07 -3.51
CA VAL A 189 -5.94 11.74 -2.09
C VAL A 189 -6.49 10.33 -1.88
N ALA A 190 -5.80 9.50 -1.08
CA ALA A 190 -6.27 8.18 -0.69
C ALA A 190 -6.65 8.16 0.81
N LEU A 191 -7.86 7.72 1.13
CA LEU A 191 -8.35 7.66 2.51
C LEU A 191 -8.54 6.21 2.98
N HIS A 192 -7.82 5.83 4.05
CA HIS A 192 -8.15 4.64 4.81
C HIS A 192 -9.26 4.98 5.84
N GLY A 193 -10.42 4.33 5.72
CA GLY A 193 -11.62 4.59 6.52
C GLY A 193 -11.51 4.19 8.00
N ARG A 194 -10.30 4.22 8.59
CA ARG A 194 -10.05 3.96 10.02
C ARG A 194 -9.23 5.08 10.63
N THR A 195 -9.39 5.28 11.94
CA THR A 195 -8.52 6.15 12.75
C THR A 195 -7.18 5.45 13.06
N ALA A 196 -6.20 6.23 13.55
CA ALA A 196 -4.95 5.66 14.08
C ALA A 196 -5.23 4.70 15.25
N ARG A 197 -6.15 5.09 16.16
CA ARG A 197 -6.54 4.30 17.33
C ARG A 197 -7.10 2.92 16.96
N GLN A 198 -7.90 2.84 15.90
CA GLN A 198 -8.45 1.57 15.43
C GLN A 198 -7.38 0.62 14.90
N HIS A 199 -6.25 1.10 14.42
CA HIS A 199 -5.30 0.27 13.69
C HIS A 199 -5.97 -0.54 12.57
N TYR A 200 -6.33 -1.79 12.87
CA TYR A 200 -7.02 -2.73 11.98
C TYR A 200 -8.26 -3.35 12.61
N SER A 201 -8.69 -2.86 13.79
CA SER A 201 -9.90 -3.33 14.46
C SER A 201 -11.17 -2.73 13.87
N GLY A 202 -12.29 -3.39 14.11
CA GLY A 202 -13.59 -2.98 13.59
C GLY A 202 -13.63 -3.00 12.06
N GLN A 203 -14.53 -2.24 11.48
CA GLN A 203 -14.69 -2.08 10.05
C GLN A 203 -14.16 -0.70 9.59
N ALA A 204 -13.75 -0.59 8.35
CA ALA A 204 -13.43 0.69 7.74
C ALA A 204 -14.73 1.47 7.49
N ASP A 205 -14.74 2.74 7.89
CA ASP A 205 -15.86 3.65 7.69
C ASP A 205 -15.88 4.14 6.22
N TRP A 206 -16.66 3.47 5.39
CA TRP A 206 -16.81 3.83 3.99
C TRP A 206 -17.62 5.12 3.80
N ASP A 207 -18.48 5.49 4.76
CA ASP A 207 -19.18 6.77 4.75
C ASP A 207 -18.21 7.95 4.90
N ALA A 208 -17.14 7.80 5.70
CA ALA A 208 -16.08 8.81 5.75
C ALA A 208 -15.36 8.96 4.42
N ILE A 209 -15.12 7.85 3.69
CA ILE A 209 -14.55 7.87 2.34
C ILE A 209 -15.49 8.61 1.38
N LYS A 210 -16.78 8.29 1.43
CA LYS A 210 -17.80 8.99 0.63
C LYS A 210 -17.82 10.49 0.94
N ARG A 211 -17.87 10.88 2.21
CA ARG A 211 -17.85 12.30 2.61
C ARG A 211 -16.61 13.03 2.09
N LEU A 212 -15.45 12.39 2.10
CA LEU A 212 -14.24 12.98 1.50
C LEU A 212 -14.41 13.15 0.00
N ARG A 213 -14.89 12.12 -0.71
CA ARG A 213 -15.14 12.18 -2.16
C ARG A 213 -16.12 13.28 -2.53
N ASP A 214 -17.21 13.40 -1.78
CA ASP A 214 -18.22 14.45 -1.99
C ASP A 214 -17.64 15.88 -1.75
N SER A 215 -16.61 16.01 -0.90
CA SER A 215 -15.95 17.28 -0.59
C SER A 215 -14.81 17.66 -1.56
N LEU A 216 -14.31 16.71 -2.35
CA LEU A 216 -13.21 16.88 -3.31
C LEU A 216 -13.67 16.42 -4.69
N THR A 217 -14.25 17.34 -5.47
CA THR A 217 -14.85 17.02 -6.79
C THR A 217 -13.92 17.25 -7.97
N ASP A 218 -12.79 17.91 -7.74
CA ASP A 218 -11.85 18.41 -8.73
C ASP A 218 -10.55 17.60 -8.81
N ILE A 219 -10.29 16.71 -7.84
CA ILE A 219 -9.20 15.74 -7.87
C ILE A 219 -9.69 14.33 -7.53
N PRO A 220 -9.04 13.27 -8.01
CA PRO A 220 -9.37 11.90 -7.65
C PRO A 220 -9.27 11.62 -6.16
N VAL A 221 -10.26 10.88 -5.63
CA VAL A 221 -10.24 10.31 -4.28
C VAL A 221 -10.24 8.79 -4.37
N LEU A 222 -9.30 8.15 -3.68
CA LEU A 222 -9.15 6.70 -3.68
C LEU A 222 -9.59 6.10 -2.33
N GLY A 223 -10.45 5.08 -2.40
CA GLY A 223 -10.96 4.40 -1.21
C GLY A 223 -10.03 3.29 -0.72
N ASN A 224 -9.82 3.20 0.59
CA ASN A 224 -9.00 2.15 1.20
C ASN A 224 -9.62 1.61 2.50
N GLY A 225 -9.55 0.32 2.68
CA GLY A 225 -9.98 -0.40 3.88
C GLY A 225 -11.02 -1.47 3.60
N ASP A 226 -10.74 -2.67 4.12
CA ASP A 226 -11.59 -3.87 4.03
C ASP A 226 -11.94 -4.31 2.60
N ILE A 227 -11.01 -4.17 1.68
CA ILE A 227 -11.05 -4.74 0.34
C ILE A 227 -10.31 -6.08 0.41
N TRP A 228 -11.06 -7.17 0.40
CA TRP A 228 -10.56 -8.53 0.49
C TRP A 228 -10.74 -9.31 -0.81
N SER A 229 -11.63 -8.83 -1.68
CA SER A 229 -11.97 -9.41 -2.98
C SER A 229 -12.16 -8.32 -4.04
N ALA A 230 -12.34 -8.71 -5.28
CA ALA A 230 -12.71 -7.81 -6.36
C ALA A 230 -14.12 -7.24 -6.15
N GLU A 231 -15.02 -8.03 -5.57
CA GLU A 231 -16.40 -7.65 -5.24
C GLU A 231 -16.42 -6.52 -4.18
N ASP A 232 -15.54 -6.60 -3.16
CA ASP A 232 -15.41 -5.52 -2.18
C ASP A 232 -14.91 -4.22 -2.83
N ALA A 233 -14.02 -4.31 -3.82
CA ALA A 233 -13.55 -3.14 -4.56
C ALA A 233 -14.67 -2.50 -5.38
N VAL A 234 -15.47 -3.32 -6.07
CA VAL A 234 -16.67 -2.85 -6.81
C VAL A 234 -17.66 -2.22 -5.85
N ALA A 235 -17.98 -2.88 -4.74
CA ALA A 235 -18.90 -2.35 -3.72
C ALA A 235 -18.41 -1.01 -3.14
N MET A 236 -17.11 -0.86 -2.90
CA MET A 236 -16.56 0.42 -2.44
C MET A 236 -16.78 1.54 -3.46
N VAL A 237 -16.51 1.28 -4.74
CA VAL A 237 -16.76 2.25 -5.81
C VAL A 237 -18.25 2.63 -5.88
N GLU A 238 -19.13 1.64 -5.89
CA GLU A 238 -20.58 1.86 -5.99
C GLU A 238 -21.16 2.62 -4.79
N GLN A 239 -20.71 2.29 -3.58
CA GLN A 239 -21.22 2.91 -2.35
C GLN A 239 -20.65 4.30 -2.07
N THR A 240 -19.39 4.54 -2.46
CA THR A 240 -18.68 5.78 -2.09
C THR A 240 -18.47 6.75 -3.23
N GLY A 241 -18.59 6.29 -4.48
CA GLY A 241 -18.34 7.11 -5.67
C GLY A 241 -16.87 7.47 -5.87
N VAL A 242 -15.92 6.76 -5.26
CA VAL A 242 -14.47 7.01 -5.43
C VAL A 242 -13.98 6.72 -6.84
N ASP A 243 -12.90 7.38 -7.22
CA ASP A 243 -12.30 7.30 -8.57
C ASP A 243 -11.35 6.10 -8.73
N GLY A 244 -11.11 5.35 -7.66
CA GLY A 244 -10.29 4.16 -7.62
C GLY A 244 -10.14 3.62 -6.20
N VAL A 245 -9.44 2.50 -6.07
CA VAL A 245 -9.27 1.81 -4.79
C VAL A 245 -7.81 1.55 -4.45
N VAL A 246 -7.50 1.53 -3.15
CA VAL A 246 -6.18 1.17 -2.64
C VAL A 246 -6.29 -0.15 -1.87
N VAL A 247 -5.57 -1.18 -2.32
CA VAL A 247 -5.64 -2.53 -1.78
C VAL A 247 -4.39 -2.84 -0.96
N GLY A 248 -4.57 -3.18 0.31
CA GLY A 248 -3.48 -3.55 1.23
C GLY A 248 -3.53 -5.03 1.58
N ARG A 249 -3.99 -5.34 2.80
CA ARG A 249 -3.96 -6.71 3.36
C ARG A 249 -4.66 -7.77 2.51
N GLY A 250 -5.64 -7.39 1.69
CA GLY A 250 -6.35 -8.32 0.81
C GLY A 250 -5.45 -9.08 -0.16
N CYS A 251 -4.35 -8.46 -0.63
CA CYS A 251 -3.42 -9.09 -1.56
C CYS A 251 -2.28 -9.88 -0.88
N GLN A 252 -2.16 -9.85 0.45
CA GLN A 252 -1.10 -10.59 1.16
C GLN A 252 -1.22 -12.10 0.94
N GLY A 253 -0.19 -12.71 0.33
CA GLY A 253 -0.23 -14.11 -0.11
C GLY A 253 -1.23 -14.38 -1.23
N ARG A 254 -1.72 -13.34 -1.90
CA ARG A 254 -2.66 -13.39 -3.03
C ARG A 254 -2.32 -12.37 -4.11
N PRO A 255 -1.13 -12.39 -4.71
CA PRO A 255 -0.78 -11.42 -5.74
C PRO A 255 -1.76 -11.49 -6.94
N TRP A 256 -2.36 -12.65 -7.21
CA TRP A 256 -3.39 -12.85 -8.25
C TRP A 256 -4.67 -12.04 -8.02
N LEU A 257 -4.89 -11.47 -6.83
CA LEU A 257 -6.01 -10.56 -6.59
C LEU A 257 -5.99 -9.36 -7.55
N PHE A 258 -4.83 -8.92 -8.00
CA PHE A 258 -4.73 -7.83 -9.00
C PHE A 258 -5.34 -8.22 -10.35
N GLY A 259 -5.24 -9.48 -10.75
CA GLY A 259 -5.95 -10.00 -11.92
C GLY A 259 -7.47 -10.00 -11.75
N ASP A 260 -7.94 -10.39 -10.56
CA ASP A 260 -9.37 -10.38 -10.22
C ASP A 260 -9.93 -8.95 -10.20
N LEU A 261 -9.17 -8.01 -9.64
CA LEU A 261 -9.50 -6.58 -9.60
C LEU A 261 -9.55 -6.00 -11.01
N GLN A 262 -8.54 -6.26 -11.85
CA GLN A 262 -8.53 -5.81 -13.22
C GLN A 262 -9.74 -6.35 -13.98
N ALA A 263 -10.02 -7.65 -13.88
CA ALA A 263 -11.18 -8.26 -14.52
C ALA A 263 -12.50 -7.59 -14.09
N ALA A 264 -12.67 -7.35 -12.78
CA ALA A 264 -13.87 -6.69 -12.27
C ALA A 264 -14.04 -5.26 -12.79
N PHE A 265 -12.95 -4.47 -12.82
CA PHE A 265 -12.98 -3.10 -13.35
C PHE A 265 -13.21 -3.04 -14.87
N GLU A 266 -12.83 -4.09 -15.58
CA GLU A 266 -13.13 -4.28 -17.01
C GLU A 266 -14.55 -4.87 -17.26
N GLY A 267 -15.35 -5.12 -16.21
CA GLY A 267 -16.68 -5.71 -16.31
C GLY A 267 -16.67 -7.22 -16.59
N ARG A 268 -15.55 -7.91 -16.34
CA ARG A 268 -15.40 -9.37 -16.49
C ARG A 268 -15.62 -10.11 -15.16
N GLU A 269 -16.07 -11.34 -15.25
CA GLU A 269 -16.36 -12.19 -14.08
C GLU A 269 -15.24 -13.18 -13.75
N ASP A 270 -14.12 -13.13 -14.46
CA ASP A 270 -12.97 -14.01 -14.23
C ASP A 270 -12.40 -13.80 -12.82
N ARG A 271 -12.17 -14.90 -12.12
CA ARG A 271 -11.57 -14.90 -10.78
C ARG A 271 -10.58 -16.04 -10.64
N HIS A 272 -9.41 -15.73 -10.10
CA HIS A 272 -8.42 -16.75 -9.81
C HIS A 272 -8.84 -17.62 -8.63
N ARG A 273 -8.88 -18.91 -8.87
CA ARG A 273 -9.18 -19.94 -7.86
C ARG A 273 -8.03 -20.97 -7.84
N PRO A 274 -6.84 -20.56 -7.34
CA PRO A 274 -5.66 -21.39 -7.47
C PRO A 274 -5.76 -22.68 -6.64
N GLY A 275 -5.40 -23.82 -7.25
CA GLY A 275 -5.06 -25.01 -6.49
C GLY A 275 -3.71 -24.84 -5.78
N LEU A 276 -3.43 -25.73 -4.85
CA LEU A 276 -2.21 -25.70 -4.06
C LEU A 276 -0.91 -25.64 -4.89
N PRO A 277 -0.78 -26.34 -6.03
CA PRO A 277 0.42 -26.23 -6.89
C PRO A 277 0.71 -24.81 -7.36
N MET A 278 -0.32 -24.04 -7.75
CA MET A 278 -0.12 -22.64 -8.16
C MET A 278 0.33 -21.77 -6.98
N VAL A 279 -0.23 -21.99 -5.80
CA VAL A 279 0.16 -21.26 -4.58
C VAL A 279 1.62 -21.56 -4.22
N ILE A 280 2.03 -22.83 -4.28
CA ILE A 280 3.41 -23.28 -4.04
C ILE A 280 4.36 -22.60 -5.02
N ASN A 281 4.07 -22.66 -6.32
CA ASN A 281 4.91 -22.03 -7.35
C ASN A 281 5.03 -20.52 -7.17
N THR A 282 3.93 -19.84 -6.79
CA THR A 282 3.95 -18.40 -6.53
C THR A 282 4.80 -18.07 -5.30
N LEU A 283 4.71 -18.86 -4.24
CA LEU A 283 5.55 -18.69 -3.05
C LEU A 283 7.03 -18.92 -3.35
N LEU A 284 7.38 -19.96 -4.13
CA LEU A 284 8.76 -20.23 -4.55
C LEU A 284 9.31 -19.07 -5.38
N ARG A 285 8.57 -18.59 -6.38
CA ARG A 285 8.96 -17.42 -7.17
C ARG A 285 9.14 -16.17 -6.33
N HIS A 286 8.26 -15.95 -5.34
CA HIS A 286 8.41 -14.85 -4.40
C HIS A 286 9.75 -14.96 -3.64
N ALA A 287 10.07 -16.14 -3.11
CA ALA A 287 11.30 -16.39 -2.39
C ALA A 287 12.56 -16.18 -3.29
N GLU A 288 12.51 -16.68 -4.53
CA GLU A 288 13.58 -16.47 -5.53
C GLU A 288 13.82 -14.99 -5.83
N MET A 289 12.77 -14.19 -6.01
CA MET A 289 12.85 -12.75 -6.26
C MET A 289 13.35 -11.95 -5.04
N LEU A 290 13.16 -12.47 -3.83
CA LEU A 290 13.69 -11.84 -2.61
C LEU A 290 15.21 -11.93 -2.51
N ILE A 291 15.85 -12.94 -3.08
CA ILE A 291 17.32 -13.11 -3.02
C ILE A 291 18.04 -11.90 -3.65
N PRO A 292 17.77 -11.50 -4.91
CA PRO A 292 18.37 -10.30 -5.48
C PRO A 292 17.92 -9.00 -4.78
N TYR A 293 16.70 -8.91 -4.24
CA TYR A 293 16.27 -7.77 -3.43
C TYR A 293 17.16 -7.57 -2.20
N PHE A 294 17.63 -8.65 -1.58
CA PHE A 294 18.56 -8.64 -0.46
C PHE A 294 20.04 -8.76 -0.89
N ASP A 295 20.38 -8.31 -2.11
CA ASP A 295 21.75 -8.28 -2.64
C ASP A 295 22.44 -9.66 -2.65
N GLY A 296 21.67 -10.74 -2.85
CA GLY A 296 22.15 -12.13 -2.88
C GLY A 296 22.14 -12.83 -1.51
N ASP A 297 21.70 -12.16 -0.45
CA ASP A 297 21.59 -12.76 0.89
C ASP A 297 20.38 -13.70 0.98
N GLU A 298 20.57 -14.96 0.61
CA GLU A 298 19.51 -16.00 0.66
C GLU A 298 18.91 -16.15 2.07
N ARG A 299 19.72 -16.04 3.12
CA ARG A 299 19.24 -16.18 4.49
C ARG A 299 18.24 -15.07 4.86
N LYS A 300 18.54 -13.82 4.48
CA LYS A 300 17.60 -12.70 4.68
C LYS A 300 16.34 -12.88 3.85
N ALA A 301 16.45 -13.34 2.61
CA ALA A 301 15.32 -13.66 1.76
C ALA A 301 14.41 -14.72 2.41
N MET A 302 15.00 -15.78 2.97
CA MET A 302 14.25 -16.81 3.68
C MET A 302 13.63 -16.29 4.98
N GLN A 303 14.31 -15.44 5.73
CA GLN A 303 13.70 -14.78 6.90
C GLN A 303 12.52 -13.89 6.52
N ASP A 304 12.59 -13.25 5.38
CA ASP A 304 11.49 -12.40 4.87
C ASP A 304 10.29 -13.25 4.41
N ILE A 305 10.51 -14.32 3.65
CA ILE A 305 9.42 -15.15 3.12
C ILE A 305 8.62 -15.86 4.23
N ARG A 306 9.22 -16.15 5.38
CA ARG A 306 8.55 -16.83 6.51
C ARG A 306 7.25 -16.17 6.92
N LYS A 307 7.16 -14.85 6.94
CA LYS A 307 5.96 -14.10 7.31
C LYS A 307 4.82 -14.27 6.29
N HIS A 308 5.15 -14.55 5.03
CA HIS A 308 4.18 -14.73 3.96
C HIS A 308 3.55 -16.12 3.93
N VAL A 309 4.18 -17.12 4.53
CA VAL A 309 3.72 -18.53 4.54
C VAL A 309 2.27 -18.65 5.01
N ALA A 310 1.94 -18.02 6.13
CA ALA A 310 0.58 -18.08 6.69
C ALA A 310 -0.47 -17.43 5.75
N TRP A 311 -0.08 -16.45 4.98
CA TRP A 311 -0.96 -15.74 4.05
C TRP A 311 -1.17 -16.52 2.75
N TYR A 312 -0.11 -17.12 2.18
CA TYR A 312 -0.21 -17.95 1.00
C TYR A 312 -1.07 -19.19 1.24
N PHE A 313 -0.89 -19.84 2.38
CA PHE A 313 -1.59 -21.09 2.71
C PHE A 313 -2.88 -20.90 3.53
N LYS A 314 -3.46 -19.70 3.51
CA LYS A 314 -4.75 -19.50 4.16
C LYS A 314 -5.83 -20.39 3.51
N GLY A 315 -6.49 -21.22 4.32
CA GLY A 315 -7.53 -22.14 3.88
C GLY A 315 -7.01 -23.48 3.35
N TYR A 316 -5.73 -23.59 2.96
CA TYR A 316 -5.16 -24.84 2.47
C TYR A 316 -4.77 -25.78 3.61
N PRO A 317 -5.10 -27.09 3.52
CA PRO A 317 -4.83 -28.08 4.57
C PRO A 317 -3.39 -28.59 4.49
N ILE A 318 -2.40 -27.75 4.77
CA ILE A 318 -0.97 -28.10 4.71
C ILE A 318 -0.43 -28.80 5.98
N GLY A 319 -1.27 -28.98 7.00
CA GLY A 319 -0.90 -29.58 8.27
C GLY A 319 -0.04 -28.70 9.19
N GLY A 320 -0.19 -28.90 10.50
CA GLY A 320 0.48 -28.07 11.50
C GLY A 320 2.02 -28.23 11.52
N THR A 321 2.49 -29.46 11.35
CA THR A 321 3.94 -29.77 11.37
C THR A 321 4.67 -29.10 10.21
N LEU A 322 4.16 -29.20 8.98
CA LEU A 322 4.77 -28.53 7.82
C LEU A 322 4.69 -27.03 7.96
N ARG A 323 3.56 -26.48 8.42
CA ARG A 323 3.42 -25.05 8.68
C ARG A 323 4.48 -24.52 9.63
N THR A 324 4.73 -25.22 10.75
CA THR A 324 5.76 -24.84 11.71
C THR A 324 7.17 -24.89 11.10
N ARG A 325 7.47 -25.89 10.28
CA ARG A 325 8.77 -25.97 9.59
C ARG A 325 8.95 -24.90 8.52
N LEU A 326 7.92 -24.59 7.76
CA LEU A 326 7.95 -23.56 6.71
C LEU A 326 8.25 -22.15 7.27
N VAL A 327 7.81 -21.81 8.49
CA VAL A 327 8.09 -20.50 9.10
C VAL A 327 9.48 -20.42 9.76
N THR A 328 10.31 -21.46 9.60
CA THR A 328 11.69 -21.52 10.11
C THR A 328 12.74 -21.79 9.04
N VAL A 329 12.36 -21.87 7.76
CA VAL A 329 13.26 -22.14 6.63
C VAL A 329 14.45 -21.18 6.58
N GLU A 330 15.63 -21.66 6.23
CA GLU A 330 16.85 -20.87 6.15
C GLU A 330 17.51 -20.88 4.76
N SER A 331 17.05 -21.78 3.86
CA SER A 331 17.54 -21.87 2.48
C SER A 331 16.41 -22.19 1.49
N MET A 332 16.62 -21.87 0.22
CA MET A 332 15.73 -22.23 -0.88
C MET A 332 15.54 -23.74 -0.99
N SER A 333 16.64 -24.51 -0.87
CA SER A 333 16.55 -25.97 -0.91
C SER A 333 15.63 -26.51 0.18
N GLN A 334 15.79 -26.01 1.43
CA GLN A 334 14.91 -26.40 2.53
C GLN A 334 13.44 -26.01 2.26
N LEU A 335 13.20 -24.83 1.69
CA LEU A 335 11.85 -24.39 1.31
C LEU A 335 11.25 -25.33 0.25
N GLN A 336 12.02 -25.65 -0.80
CA GLN A 336 11.59 -26.55 -1.87
C GLN A 336 11.29 -27.97 -1.35
N ASP A 337 12.17 -28.52 -0.51
CA ASP A 337 12.00 -29.84 0.08
C ASP A 337 10.73 -29.95 0.94
N LEU A 338 10.40 -28.90 1.70
CA LEU A 338 9.21 -28.86 2.53
C LEU A 338 7.95 -28.71 1.67
N LEU A 339 7.98 -27.86 0.67
CA LEU A 339 6.84 -27.65 -0.23
C LEU A 339 6.59 -28.87 -1.11
N GLY A 340 7.64 -29.62 -1.48
CA GLY A 340 7.53 -30.89 -2.21
C GLY A 340 6.82 -32.00 -1.43
N GLN A 341 6.68 -31.89 -0.09
CA GLN A 341 5.95 -32.85 0.75
C GLN A 341 4.42 -32.59 0.74
N LEU A 342 3.98 -31.47 0.17
CA LEU A 342 2.57 -31.13 0.14
C LEU A 342 1.85 -31.91 -0.97
N ASP A 343 0.59 -32.27 -0.72
CA ASP A 343 -0.26 -32.95 -1.69
C ASP A 343 -0.63 -32.00 -2.84
N GLN A 344 -0.04 -32.24 -4.00
CA GLN A 344 -0.24 -31.42 -5.21
C GLN A 344 -1.66 -31.57 -5.81
N SER A 345 -2.47 -32.52 -5.34
CA SER A 345 -3.84 -32.72 -5.83
C SER A 345 -4.86 -31.77 -5.18
N ILE A 346 -4.48 -31.04 -4.14
CA ILE A 346 -5.36 -30.13 -3.41
C ILE A 346 -5.77 -28.96 -4.31
N GLY A 347 -7.06 -28.89 -4.59
CA GLY A 347 -7.69 -27.81 -5.35
C GLY A 347 -7.88 -26.53 -4.53
N TYR A 348 -8.62 -25.59 -5.10
CA TYR A 348 -8.99 -24.35 -4.41
C TYR A 348 -9.93 -24.63 -3.22
N PRO A 349 -9.61 -24.12 -2.00
CA PRO A 349 -10.37 -24.47 -0.79
C PRO A 349 -11.65 -23.63 -0.57
N GLY A 350 -12.08 -22.87 -1.58
CA GLY A 350 -13.29 -22.06 -1.49
C GLY A 350 -13.18 -20.91 -0.48
N GLU A 351 -14.26 -20.66 0.25
CA GLU A 351 -14.37 -19.55 1.21
C GLU A 351 -13.28 -19.54 2.28
N ALA A 352 -12.72 -20.70 2.64
CA ALA A 352 -11.63 -20.78 3.60
C ALA A 352 -10.37 -20.02 3.16
N ALA A 353 -10.16 -19.86 1.84
CA ALA A 353 -9.05 -19.08 1.27
C ALA A 353 -9.39 -17.59 1.14
N GLU A 354 -10.63 -17.18 1.37
CA GLU A 354 -11.12 -15.83 1.15
C GLU A 354 -11.14 -14.98 2.44
N GLY A 355 -11.57 -13.72 2.30
CA GLY A 355 -11.81 -12.80 3.40
C GLY A 355 -10.54 -12.29 4.10
N PRO A 356 -10.67 -11.76 5.33
CA PRO A 356 -9.63 -11.01 6.01
C PRO A 356 -8.30 -11.74 6.16
N ARG A 357 -7.19 -11.01 5.89
CA ARG A 357 -5.80 -11.48 5.94
C ARG A 357 -4.93 -10.50 6.71
N GLY A 358 -3.71 -10.94 7.03
CA GLY A 358 -2.74 -10.10 7.72
C GLY A 358 -3.09 -9.86 9.19
N ARG A 359 -2.59 -8.77 9.71
CA ARG A 359 -2.83 -8.45 11.12
C ARG A 359 -4.28 -8.02 11.34
N ALA A 360 -4.95 -8.73 12.23
CA ALA A 360 -6.13 -8.26 12.93
C ALA A 360 -5.69 -7.70 14.29
N GLY A 361 -6.53 -6.93 14.96
CA GLY A 361 -6.16 -6.42 16.29
C GLY A 361 -7.30 -5.68 16.96
N SER A 362 -7.14 -5.43 18.27
CA SER A 362 -7.95 -4.51 19.03
C SER A 362 -7.50 -3.06 18.81
N ALA A 363 -8.37 -2.11 19.12
CA ALA A 363 -8.01 -0.70 19.21
C ALA A 363 -6.86 -0.51 20.21
N LYS A 364 -5.93 0.39 19.89
CA LYS A 364 -4.74 0.64 20.71
C LYS A 364 -4.65 2.12 21.06
N LYS A 365 -4.09 2.42 22.23
CA LYS A 365 -3.72 3.80 22.54
C LYS A 365 -2.75 4.32 21.49
N VAL A 366 -3.04 5.48 20.90
CA VAL A 366 -2.11 6.16 20.02
C VAL A 366 -1.05 6.85 20.88
N HIS A 367 0.20 6.56 20.60
CA HIS A 367 1.31 7.24 21.28
C HIS A 367 1.65 8.50 20.48
N LEU A 368 1.48 9.65 21.10
CA LEU A 368 1.68 10.97 20.53
C LEU A 368 2.74 11.74 21.32
N PRO A 369 3.32 12.80 20.75
CA PRO A 369 4.07 13.78 21.55
C PRO A 369 3.20 14.40 22.66
N GLN A 370 3.84 14.95 23.66
CA GLN A 370 3.15 15.62 24.76
C GLN A 370 2.26 16.75 24.21
N ASP A 371 1.05 16.86 24.74
CA ASP A 371 0.06 17.90 24.43
C ASP A 371 -0.25 18.07 22.92
N TRP A 372 -0.02 16.99 22.14
CA TRP A 372 -0.15 17.03 20.67
C TRP A 372 -1.56 17.41 20.21
N LEU A 373 -2.60 16.95 20.91
CA LEU A 373 -3.99 17.15 20.50
C LEU A 373 -4.63 18.43 21.08
N GLU A 374 -3.94 19.14 21.98
CA GLU A 374 -4.48 20.36 22.62
C GLU A 374 -4.61 21.54 21.63
N SER A 375 -3.77 21.58 20.61
CA SER A 375 -3.78 22.63 19.60
C SER A 375 -3.50 22.06 18.22
N LYS A 376 -4.01 22.72 17.17
CA LYS A 376 -3.65 22.43 15.78
C LYS A 376 -2.35 23.08 15.34
N ASP A 377 -1.84 24.01 16.12
CA ASP A 377 -0.52 24.63 15.92
C ASP A 377 0.55 23.95 16.79
N LEU A 378 1.79 24.00 16.34
CA LEU A 378 2.94 23.54 17.11
C LEU A 378 3.32 24.59 18.17
N ASN A 379 3.54 24.16 19.40
CA ASN A 379 4.25 24.94 20.41
C ASN A 379 5.78 24.81 20.22
N ASP A 380 6.57 25.54 20.99
CA ASP A 380 8.03 25.57 20.82
C ASP A 380 8.67 24.22 21.18
N ASP A 381 8.22 23.57 22.24
CA ASP A 381 8.72 22.23 22.64
C ASP A 381 8.44 21.19 21.55
N GLN A 382 7.29 21.25 20.90
CA GLN A 382 6.92 20.37 19.81
C GLN A 382 7.76 20.64 18.54
N ARG A 383 8.09 21.91 18.26
CA ARG A 383 9.01 22.28 17.17
C ARG A 383 10.40 21.71 17.37
N ASP A 384 10.94 21.84 18.60
CA ASP A 384 12.26 21.29 18.93
C ASP A 384 12.26 19.77 18.93
N MET A 385 11.21 19.15 19.42
CA MET A 385 11.03 17.70 19.32
C MET A 385 11.01 17.20 17.88
N ILE A 386 10.29 17.89 16.97
CA ILE A 386 10.25 17.53 15.54
C ILE A 386 11.64 17.61 14.92
N LYS A 387 12.41 18.68 15.20
CA LYS A 387 13.79 18.81 14.73
C LYS A 387 14.66 17.65 15.25
N ALA A 388 14.55 17.31 16.54
CA ALA A 388 15.25 16.17 17.13
C ALA A 388 14.79 14.82 16.54
N ALA A 389 13.49 14.65 16.33
CA ALA A 389 12.91 13.44 15.75
C ALA A 389 13.35 13.21 14.30
N GLU A 390 13.60 14.27 13.54
CA GLU A 390 14.08 14.18 12.17
C GLU A 390 15.55 13.74 12.11
N VAL A 391 16.34 14.04 13.15
CA VAL A 391 17.74 13.54 13.25
C VAL A 391 17.78 12.04 13.63
N ASP A 392 16.77 11.55 14.35
CA ASP A 392 16.66 10.14 14.74
C ASP A 392 16.09 9.28 13.61
N ILE A 393 16.97 8.63 12.89
CA ILE A 393 16.71 7.76 11.74
C ILE A 393 16.24 6.33 12.10
N SER A 394 16.03 6.01 13.36
CA SER A 394 15.60 4.68 13.81
C SER A 394 14.19 4.29 13.32
N GLY A 395 13.67 4.98 12.32
CA GLY A 395 12.32 4.90 11.78
C GLY A 395 12.10 4.11 10.49
N GLY A 396 13.16 3.60 9.84
CA GLY A 396 13.09 2.80 8.61
C GLY A 396 12.75 1.34 8.87
#